data_b8e8c090b8a52648fde6c01d4db5b517
#
_entry.id   b8e8c090b8a52648fde6c01d4db5b517
#
_cell.length_a   1.000
_cell.length_b   1.000
_cell.length_c   1.000
_cell.angle_alpha   90.00
_cell.angle_beta   90.00
_cell.angle_gamma   90.00
#
_symmetry.space_group_name_H-M   'P 1'
#
loop_
_entity.id
_entity.type
_entity.pdbx_description
1 polymer ?
#
loop_
_entity_poly.entity_id
_entity_poly.type
_entity_poly.pdbx_seq_one_letter_code
_entity_poly.pdbx_strand_id
1 'polypeptide(L)'
;MSEVVQSQCGRDGSAIVLIHGDFGDGQDSWGLSCNLIGRRYRTVVVDRPGTGVHPGPGDSFAISGEGRYVLEAVDELGHASFHLVGHSYGALIAIEMAISRPDMVRSLHLVEPPLLGLLPDQPPVRDMDRRVREIVENHATRGDVATTEAFFSMIGADRAVERLRGTPEWDQLCGHATRFARSQLAGDYPSQTLDRLPRTIPVTLYTGGRSHPALRLIVTELANRIEHARLVDVAEAGHAVQMSGSAFVDALLEGVTEADRPRDERELVAAADSHRE
;
A
#
# COMPACT_ATOMS: atom_id res chain seq x y z
N MET A 1 -10.75 -21.08 -6.28
CA MET A 1 -10.04 -19.79 -6.13
C MET A 1 -10.07 -19.50 -4.65
N SER A 2 -8.96 -19.10 -4.07
CA SER A 2 -8.91 -18.64 -2.67
C SER A 2 -9.91 -17.49 -2.49
N GLU A 3 -10.67 -17.48 -1.40
CA GLU A 3 -11.67 -16.44 -1.10
C GLU A 3 -11.06 -15.03 -0.93
N VAL A 4 -9.74 -14.94 -0.95
CA VAL A 4 -8.93 -13.71 -0.73
C VAL A 4 -8.59 -13.01 -2.03
N VAL A 5 -8.60 -13.72 -3.16
CA VAL A 5 -8.16 -13.18 -4.44
C VAL A 5 -9.35 -12.74 -5.25
N GLN A 6 -9.48 -11.44 -5.41
CA GLN A 6 -10.57 -10.84 -6.16
C GLN A 6 -10.40 -11.01 -7.67
N SER A 7 -9.19 -10.84 -8.17
CA SER A 7 -8.92 -11.01 -9.59
C SER A 7 -7.49 -11.44 -9.89
N GLN A 8 -7.36 -12.30 -10.91
CA GLN A 8 -6.10 -12.57 -11.57
C GLN A 8 -6.21 -12.14 -13.02
N CYS A 9 -5.33 -11.29 -13.48
CA CYS A 9 -5.24 -10.91 -14.89
C CYS A 9 -3.80 -10.96 -15.36
N GLY A 10 -3.61 -11.14 -16.69
CA GLY A 10 -2.30 -11.08 -17.31
C GLY A 10 -1.74 -12.41 -17.80
N ARG A 11 -0.46 -12.36 -18.22
CA ARG A 11 0.26 -13.45 -18.88
C ARG A 11 1.00 -14.33 -17.86
N ASP A 12 1.53 -15.45 -18.33
CA ASP A 12 2.45 -16.28 -17.56
C ASP A 12 3.74 -15.51 -17.26
N GLY A 13 4.29 -15.68 -16.06
CA GLY A 13 5.49 -14.98 -15.59
C GLY A 13 5.43 -14.68 -14.10
N SER A 14 6.35 -13.82 -13.62
CA SER A 14 6.36 -13.33 -12.25
C SER A 14 5.04 -12.62 -11.93
N ALA A 15 4.45 -12.95 -10.79
CA ALA A 15 3.23 -12.31 -10.34
C ALA A 15 3.54 -10.96 -9.65
N ILE A 16 2.61 -10.01 -9.78
CA ILE A 16 2.58 -8.78 -8.98
C ILE A 16 1.36 -8.86 -8.08
N VAL A 17 1.60 -8.92 -6.76
CA VAL A 17 0.58 -8.97 -5.72
C VAL A 17 0.28 -7.54 -5.25
N LEU A 18 -0.99 -7.15 -5.30
CA LEU A 18 -1.47 -5.79 -5.00
C LEU A 18 -2.33 -5.80 -3.75
N ILE A 19 -1.91 -5.08 -2.70
CA ILE A 19 -2.60 -4.97 -1.41
C ILE A 19 -3.12 -3.54 -1.24
N HIS A 20 -4.44 -3.40 -1.09
CA HIS A 20 -5.09 -2.09 -0.94
C HIS A 20 -4.97 -1.52 0.48
N GLY A 21 -5.23 -0.22 0.62
CA GLY A 21 -5.27 0.52 1.88
C GLY A 21 -6.58 0.37 2.65
N ASP A 22 -6.86 1.32 3.54
CA ASP A 22 -8.17 1.46 4.15
C ASP A 22 -9.15 2.13 3.18
N PHE A 23 -10.44 1.93 3.40
CA PHE A 23 -11.55 2.39 2.56
C PHE A 23 -11.46 1.91 1.11
N GLY A 24 -12.34 1.00 0.76
CA GLY A 24 -12.39 0.31 -0.51
C GLY A 24 -11.89 -1.12 -0.43
N ASP A 25 -12.00 -1.82 -1.52
CA ASP A 25 -11.50 -3.17 -1.73
C ASP A 25 -10.38 -3.22 -2.78
N GLY A 26 -9.99 -4.41 -3.18
CA GLY A 26 -8.97 -4.59 -4.20
C GLY A 26 -9.38 -4.03 -5.56
N GLN A 27 -10.63 -4.18 -5.97
CA GLN A 27 -11.14 -3.67 -7.24
C GLN A 27 -11.20 -2.14 -7.25
N ASP A 28 -11.70 -1.54 -6.18
CA ASP A 28 -11.78 -0.08 -6.05
C ASP A 28 -10.40 0.57 -6.14
N SER A 29 -9.42 -0.04 -5.46
CA SER A 29 -8.07 0.52 -5.33
C SER A 29 -7.18 0.24 -6.55
N TRP A 30 -7.30 -0.93 -7.17
CA TRP A 30 -6.34 -1.43 -8.15
C TRP A 30 -6.92 -1.72 -9.54
N GLY A 31 -8.24 -1.66 -9.73
CA GLY A 31 -8.88 -2.07 -10.98
C GLY A 31 -8.31 -1.40 -12.22
N LEU A 32 -8.04 -0.09 -12.17
CA LEU A 32 -7.40 0.63 -13.28
C LEU A 32 -5.96 0.15 -13.50
N SER A 33 -5.16 0.07 -12.44
CA SER A 33 -3.76 -0.35 -12.51
C SER A 33 -3.63 -1.81 -12.90
N CYS A 34 -4.49 -2.70 -12.38
CA CYS A 34 -4.52 -4.11 -12.73
C CYS A 34 -4.70 -4.32 -14.23
N ASN A 35 -5.61 -3.58 -14.88
CA ASN A 35 -5.83 -3.66 -16.31
C ASN A 35 -4.60 -3.24 -17.14
N LEU A 36 -3.85 -2.25 -16.67
CA LEU A 36 -2.64 -1.76 -17.33
C LEU A 36 -1.46 -2.71 -17.10
N ILE A 37 -1.23 -3.16 -15.87
CA ILE A 37 -0.17 -4.09 -15.47
C ILE A 37 -0.39 -5.45 -16.14
N GLY A 38 -1.64 -5.93 -16.17
CA GLY A 38 -2.03 -7.23 -16.73
C GLY A 38 -1.71 -7.44 -18.22
N ARG A 39 -1.34 -6.36 -18.92
CA ARG A 39 -0.84 -6.46 -20.31
C ARG A 39 0.55 -7.11 -20.39
N ARG A 40 1.33 -7.08 -19.31
CA ARG A 40 2.73 -7.56 -19.26
C ARG A 40 2.99 -8.60 -18.18
N TYR A 41 2.35 -8.48 -17.01
CA TYR A 41 2.57 -9.31 -15.84
C TYR A 41 1.28 -9.96 -15.37
N ARG A 42 1.39 -11.10 -14.70
CA ARG A 42 0.27 -11.65 -13.93
C ARG A 42 0.05 -10.76 -12.73
N THR A 43 -1.17 -10.26 -12.51
CA THR A 43 -1.56 -9.48 -11.35
C THR A 43 -2.47 -10.28 -10.45
N VAL A 44 -2.22 -10.23 -9.17
CA VAL A 44 -3.04 -10.82 -8.11
C VAL A 44 -3.53 -9.68 -7.23
N VAL A 45 -4.79 -9.34 -7.34
CA VAL A 45 -5.44 -8.32 -6.52
C VAL A 45 -6.07 -9.00 -5.32
N VAL A 46 -5.68 -8.58 -4.14
CA VAL A 46 -6.10 -9.18 -2.87
C VAL A 46 -7.12 -8.30 -2.17
N ASP A 47 -8.22 -8.91 -1.75
CA ASP A 47 -9.12 -8.31 -0.75
C ASP A 47 -8.56 -8.59 0.65
N ARG A 48 -8.37 -7.54 1.43
CA ARG A 48 -7.97 -7.68 2.82
C ARG A 48 -9.14 -8.24 3.64
N PRO A 49 -8.88 -8.95 4.74
CA PRO A 49 -9.93 -9.50 5.58
C PRO A 49 -11.01 -8.45 5.94
N GLY A 50 -12.28 -8.78 5.69
CA GLY A 50 -13.42 -7.90 5.92
C GLY A 50 -13.65 -6.83 4.85
N THR A 51 -13.06 -6.99 3.67
CA THR A 51 -13.33 -6.14 2.48
C THR A 51 -13.75 -6.99 1.27
N GLY A 52 -14.35 -6.35 0.27
CA GLY A 52 -14.80 -7.00 -0.95
C GLY A 52 -15.67 -8.23 -0.68
N VAL A 53 -15.30 -9.36 -1.27
CA VAL A 53 -16.02 -10.63 -1.09
C VAL A 53 -15.56 -11.43 0.13
N HIS A 54 -14.58 -10.93 0.86
CA HIS A 54 -13.94 -11.64 1.96
C HIS A 54 -14.66 -11.41 3.31
N PRO A 55 -15.18 -12.45 3.98
CA PRO A 55 -15.93 -12.29 5.23
C PRO A 55 -15.12 -11.77 6.42
N GLY A 56 -13.78 -11.77 6.32
CA GLY A 56 -12.87 -11.37 7.40
C GLY A 56 -12.61 -12.45 8.45
N PRO A 57 -11.53 -12.29 9.22
CA PRO A 57 -11.10 -13.25 10.25
C PRO A 57 -11.82 -13.03 11.59
N GLY A 58 -13.02 -12.48 11.62
CA GLY A 58 -13.68 -12.11 12.86
C GLY A 58 -13.06 -10.86 13.50
N ASP A 59 -12.49 -10.96 14.72
CA ASP A 59 -12.08 -9.80 15.52
C ASP A 59 -10.60 -9.39 15.37
N SER A 60 -9.80 -10.08 14.56
CA SER A 60 -8.35 -9.79 14.46
C SER A 60 -8.00 -9.08 13.15
N PHE A 61 -7.71 -7.80 13.24
CA PHE A 61 -7.21 -6.95 12.15
C PHE A 61 -5.75 -6.49 12.39
N ALA A 62 -4.95 -7.31 13.07
CA ALA A 62 -3.54 -7.01 13.26
C ALA A 62 -2.77 -7.13 11.94
N ILE A 63 -1.88 -6.18 11.65
CA ILE A 63 -1.09 -6.11 10.41
C ILE A 63 -0.39 -7.45 10.10
N SER A 64 0.23 -8.07 11.11
CA SER A 64 0.92 -9.37 10.95
C SER A 64 -0.04 -10.52 10.64
N GLY A 65 -1.27 -10.47 11.18
CA GLY A 65 -2.31 -11.45 10.90
C GLY A 65 -2.82 -11.34 9.46
N GLU A 66 -3.08 -10.12 9.00
CA GLU A 66 -3.46 -9.84 7.61
C GLU A 66 -2.34 -10.25 6.63
N GLY A 67 -1.08 -9.95 6.95
CA GLY A 67 0.08 -10.36 6.13
C GLY A 67 0.20 -11.86 5.95
N ARG A 68 0.04 -12.63 7.04
CA ARG A 68 0.03 -14.10 6.96
C ARG A 68 -1.10 -14.63 6.10
N TYR A 69 -2.28 -14.04 6.23
CA TYR A 69 -3.45 -14.42 5.47
C TYR A 69 -3.26 -14.22 3.96
N VAL A 70 -2.68 -13.07 3.56
CA VAL A 70 -2.35 -12.80 2.16
C VAL A 70 -1.30 -13.78 1.64
N LEU A 71 -0.26 -14.10 2.44
CA LEU A 71 0.77 -15.07 2.08
C LEU A 71 0.18 -16.46 1.83
N GLU A 72 -0.70 -16.94 2.70
CA GLU A 72 -1.39 -18.22 2.54
C GLU A 72 -2.18 -18.27 1.23
N ALA A 73 -2.93 -17.20 0.91
CA ALA A 73 -3.69 -17.10 -0.31
C ALA A 73 -2.82 -17.09 -1.59
N VAL A 74 -1.69 -16.39 -1.55
CA VAL A 74 -0.76 -16.34 -2.70
C VAL A 74 -0.04 -17.67 -2.88
N ASP A 75 0.30 -18.37 -1.79
CA ASP A 75 0.89 -19.71 -1.83
C ASP A 75 -0.07 -20.75 -2.42
N GLU A 76 -1.35 -20.73 -2.04
CA GLU A 76 -2.40 -21.56 -2.63
C GLU A 76 -2.55 -21.39 -4.15
N LEU A 77 -2.23 -20.20 -4.67
CA LEU A 77 -2.23 -19.94 -6.11
C LEU A 77 -0.97 -20.48 -6.83
N GLY A 78 -0.04 -21.08 -6.08
CA GLY A 78 1.19 -21.68 -6.61
C GLY A 78 2.26 -20.68 -7.02
N HIS A 79 2.24 -19.46 -6.49
CA HIS A 79 3.28 -18.46 -6.74
C HIS A 79 4.45 -18.63 -5.78
N ALA A 80 5.54 -19.24 -6.23
CA ALA A 80 6.75 -19.44 -5.44
C ALA A 80 7.46 -18.12 -5.08
N SER A 81 7.37 -17.10 -5.95
CA SER A 81 7.85 -15.75 -5.68
C SER A 81 7.09 -14.71 -6.50
N PHE A 82 7.04 -13.46 -5.99
CA PHE A 82 6.25 -12.39 -6.59
C PHE A 82 6.85 -11.02 -6.26
N HIS A 83 6.44 -9.99 -7.04
CA HIS A 83 6.63 -8.60 -6.69
C HIS A 83 5.47 -8.16 -5.80
N LEU A 84 5.75 -7.43 -4.74
CA LEU A 84 4.75 -7.07 -3.72
C LEU A 84 4.52 -5.57 -3.73
N VAL A 85 3.27 -5.15 -3.89
CA VAL A 85 2.87 -3.74 -3.91
C VAL A 85 1.84 -3.51 -2.83
N GLY A 86 2.08 -2.55 -1.94
CA GLY A 86 1.13 -2.15 -0.91
C GLY A 86 0.83 -0.66 -0.96
N HIS A 87 -0.44 -0.29 -0.83
CA HIS A 87 -0.86 1.11 -0.71
C HIS A 87 -1.33 1.42 0.72
N SER A 88 -0.89 2.54 1.26
CA SER A 88 -1.32 3.03 2.57
C SER A 88 -1.18 1.94 3.65
N TYR A 89 -2.23 1.59 4.38
CA TYR A 89 -2.22 0.49 5.34
C TYR A 89 -1.77 -0.84 4.72
N GLY A 90 -2.12 -1.12 3.46
CA GLY A 90 -1.62 -2.29 2.72
C GLY A 90 -0.11 -2.30 2.54
N ALA A 91 0.55 -1.14 2.58
CA ALA A 91 2.01 -1.06 2.56
C ALA A 91 2.65 -1.55 3.87
N LEU A 92 1.99 -1.36 5.02
CA LEU A 92 2.43 -1.93 6.30
C LEU A 92 2.33 -3.46 6.29
N ILE A 93 1.26 -3.99 5.72
CA ILE A 93 1.08 -5.42 5.51
C ILE A 93 2.17 -5.98 4.59
N ALA A 94 2.48 -5.27 3.50
CA ALA A 94 3.54 -5.66 2.57
C ALA A 94 4.93 -5.69 3.24
N ILE A 95 5.23 -4.75 4.14
CA ILE A 95 6.47 -4.77 4.96
C ILE A 95 6.53 -6.04 5.81
N GLU A 96 5.46 -6.38 6.53
CA GLU A 96 5.41 -7.60 7.36
C GLU A 96 5.57 -8.87 6.52
N MET A 97 4.95 -8.92 5.35
CA MET A 97 5.12 -10.06 4.43
C MET A 97 6.57 -10.19 3.96
N ALA A 98 7.21 -9.09 3.57
CA ALA A 98 8.60 -9.08 3.12
C ALA A 98 9.58 -9.50 4.24
N ILE A 99 9.28 -9.18 5.49
CA ILE A 99 10.06 -9.60 6.66
C ILE A 99 9.84 -11.08 6.97
N SER A 100 8.58 -11.55 6.90
CA SER A 100 8.21 -12.92 7.28
C SER A 100 8.65 -13.94 6.24
N ARG A 101 8.52 -13.61 4.96
CA ARG A 101 8.82 -14.50 3.83
C ARG A 101 9.65 -13.80 2.75
N PRO A 102 10.89 -13.41 3.10
CA PRO A 102 11.78 -12.73 2.16
C PRO A 102 12.14 -13.57 0.95
N ASP A 103 12.05 -14.88 1.05
CA ASP A 103 12.27 -15.86 -0.02
C ASP A 103 11.20 -15.76 -1.13
N MET A 104 10.00 -15.28 -0.81
CA MET A 104 8.90 -15.12 -1.76
C MET A 104 8.88 -13.73 -2.42
N VAL A 105 9.50 -12.71 -1.82
CA VAL A 105 9.40 -11.31 -2.29
C VAL A 105 10.58 -10.93 -3.18
N ARG A 106 10.34 -10.79 -4.48
CA ARG A 106 11.34 -10.38 -5.49
C ARG A 106 11.66 -8.90 -5.43
N SER A 107 10.65 -8.06 -5.20
CA SER A 107 10.78 -6.63 -4.91
C SER A 107 9.59 -6.14 -4.10
N LEU A 108 9.80 -5.05 -3.37
CA LEU A 108 8.81 -4.42 -2.50
C LEU A 108 8.53 -2.99 -2.98
N HIS A 109 7.26 -2.69 -3.26
CA HIS A 109 6.79 -1.40 -3.74
C HIS A 109 5.81 -0.81 -2.74
N LEU A 110 6.18 0.28 -2.08
CA LEU A 110 5.43 0.89 -0.99
C LEU A 110 4.85 2.24 -1.43
N VAL A 111 3.54 2.31 -1.51
CA VAL A 111 2.81 3.52 -1.90
C VAL A 111 2.28 4.20 -0.63
N GLU A 112 2.95 5.26 -0.22
CA GLU A 112 2.62 6.09 0.95
C GLU A 112 2.26 5.31 2.22
N PRO A 113 3.16 4.47 2.75
CA PRO A 113 2.94 3.77 4.00
C PRO A 113 2.78 4.76 5.17
N PRO A 114 1.69 4.68 5.97
CA PRO A 114 1.44 5.62 7.05
C PRO A 114 2.22 5.24 8.33
N LEU A 115 3.54 5.20 8.25
CA LEU A 115 4.45 4.92 9.37
C LEU A 115 4.58 6.15 10.30
N LEU A 116 3.48 6.56 10.91
CA LEU A 116 3.41 7.78 11.73
C LEU A 116 4.41 7.77 12.89
N GLY A 117 4.66 6.59 13.48
CA GLY A 117 5.69 6.42 14.52
C GLY A 117 7.14 6.62 14.07
N LEU A 118 7.39 6.83 12.77
CA LEU A 118 8.72 7.09 12.23
C LEU A 118 9.23 8.51 12.55
N LEU A 119 8.31 9.48 12.54
CA LEU A 119 8.59 10.91 12.71
C LEU A 119 7.60 11.56 13.71
N PRO A 120 7.45 11.04 14.95
CA PRO A 120 6.40 11.46 15.87
C PRO A 120 6.50 12.93 16.30
N ASP A 121 7.70 13.50 16.25
CA ASP A 121 7.97 14.89 16.64
C ASP A 121 7.74 15.90 15.51
N GLN A 122 7.59 15.43 14.26
CA GLN A 122 7.32 16.32 13.13
C GLN A 122 5.88 16.82 13.17
N PRO A 123 5.64 18.15 13.18
CA PRO A 123 4.30 18.68 13.36
C PRO A 123 3.23 18.13 12.41
N PRO A 124 3.46 17.98 11.08
CA PRO A 124 2.45 17.40 10.20
C PRO A 124 2.12 15.94 10.53
N VAL A 125 3.11 15.15 10.96
CA VAL A 125 2.96 13.72 11.28
C VAL A 125 2.20 13.57 12.60
N ARG A 126 2.58 14.33 13.62
CA ARG A 126 1.87 14.36 14.91
C ARG A 126 0.41 14.82 14.77
N ASP A 127 0.15 15.82 13.91
CA ASP A 127 -1.22 16.28 13.65
C ASP A 127 -2.05 15.20 12.96
N MET A 128 -1.48 14.51 11.98
CA MET A 128 -2.15 13.39 11.30
C MET A 128 -2.43 12.24 12.27
N ASP A 129 -1.47 11.82 13.11
CA ASP A 129 -1.66 10.76 14.11
C ASP A 129 -2.80 11.13 15.09
N ARG A 130 -2.80 12.34 15.61
CA ARG A 130 -3.86 12.83 16.48
C ARG A 130 -5.24 12.78 15.79
N ARG A 131 -5.33 13.21 14.52
CA ARG A 131 -6.59 13.20 13.76
C ARG A 131 -7.08 11.78 13.51
N VAL A 132 -6.19 10.85 13.15
CA VAL A 132 -6.55 9.42 12.98
C VAL A 132 -7.14 8.88 14.26
N ARG A 133 -6.50 9.11 15.41
CA ARG A 133 -7.00 8.67 16.72
C ARG A 133 -8.37 9.29 17.04
N GLU A 134 -8.53 10.60 16.84
CA GLU A 134 -9.80 11.30 17.05
C GLU A 134 -10.93 10.72 16.14
N ILE A 135 -10.64 10.38 14.90
CA ILE A 135 -11.61 9.77 13.97
C ILE A 135 -12.03 8.40 14.50
N VAL A 136 -11.07 7.56 14.88
CA VAL A 136 -11.32 6.20 15.38
C VAL A 136 -12.09 6.22 16.70
N GLU A 137 -11.66 7.02 17.66
CA GLU A 137 -12.30 7.15 18.99
C GLU A 137 -13.75 7.64 18.89
N ASN A 138 -14.02 8.54 17.94
CA ASN A 138 -15.35 9.09 17.76
C ASN A 138 -16.26 8.29 16.82
N HIS A 139 -15.77 7.21 16.19
CA HIS A 139 -16.52 6.42 15.23
C HIS A 139 -17.87 5.93 15.81
N ALA A 140 -17.86 5.35 17.03
CA ALA A 140 -19.05 4.80 17.65
C ALA A 140 -20.18 5.83 17.86
N THR A 141 -19.83 7.12 18.00
CA THR A 141 -20.80 8.21 18.22
C THR A 141 -21.18 8.93 16.95
N ARG A 142 -20.27 9.03 15.98
CA ARG A 142 -20.46 9.79 14.73
C ARG A 142 -20.96 8.93 13.58
N GLY A 143 -20.73 7.61 13.64
CA GLY A 143 -21.12 6.65 12.62
C GLY A 143 -20.24 6.66 11.35
N ASP A 144 -20.56 5.74 10.44
CA ASP A 144 -19.72 5.41 9.29
C ASP A 144 -19.54 6.59 8.33
N VAL A 145 -20.60 7.31 8.00
CA VAL A 145 -20.55 8.43 7.04
C VAL A 145 -19.61 9.53 7.54
N ALA A 146 -19.80 9.99 8.78
CA ALA A 146 -18.97 11.06 9.34
C ALA A 146 -17.49 10.62 9.54
N THR A 147 -17.26 9.35 9.83
CA THR A 147 -15.91 8.76 9.92
C THR A 147 -15.23 8.79 8.55
N THR A 148 -15.93 8.36 7.51
CA THR A 148 -15.43 8.36 6.13
C THR A 148 -15.13 9.78 5.66
N GLU A 149 -16.05 10.73 5.86
CA GLU A 149 -15.84 12.13 5.50
C GLU A 149 -14.60 12.72 6.20
N ALA A 150 -14.47 12.50 7.50
CA ALA A 150 -13.35 13.00 8.27
C ALA A 150 -12.00 12.41 7.80
N PHE A 151 -11.97 11.11 7.46
CA PHE A 151 -10.78 10.46 6.94
C PHE A 151 -10.40 11.03 5.57
N PHE A 152 -11.34 11.11 4.63
CA PHE A 152 -11.07 11.62 3.28
C PHE A 152 -10.66 13.09 3.30
N SER A 153 -11.27 13.91 4.16
CA SER A 153 -10.85 15.31 4.36
C SER A 153 -9.44 15.40 4.95
N MET A 154 -9.09 14.54 5.91
CA MET A 154 -7.75 14.50 6.50
C MET A 154 -6.66 14.23 5.46
N ILE A 155 -6.89 13.34 4.51
CA ILE A 155 -5.94 13.02 3.43
C ILE A 155 -6.03 13.98 2.24
N GLY A 156 -6.84 15.04 2.31
CA GLY A 156 -6.99 16.06 1.26
C GLY A 156 -7.85 15.62 0.06
N ALA A 157 -8.78 14.69 0.28
CA ALA A 157 -9.64 14.14 -0.75
C ALA A 157 -11.09 14.71 -0.72
N ASP A 158 -11.29 15.94 -0.24
CA ASP A 158 -12.60 16.59 -0.14
C ASP A 158 -13.38 16.59 -1.46
N ARG A 159 -12.69 16.81 -2.58
CA ARG A 159 -13.34 16.76 -3.92
C ARG A 159 -13.89 15.38 -4.28
N ALA A 160 -13.28 14.31 -3.77
CA ALA A 160 -13.82 12.96 -3.96
C ALA A 160 -15.09 12.78 -3.14
N VAL A 161 -15.12 13.27 -1.90
CA VAL A 161 -16.33 13.29 -1.06
C VAL A 161 -17.47 14.03 -1.74
N GLU A 162 -17.22 15.26 -2.22
CA GLU A 162 -18.23 16.08 -2.92
C GLU A 162 -18.82 15.36 -4.15
N ARG A 163 -17.97 14.65 -4.91
CA ARG A 163 -18.38 13.94 -6.12
C ARG A 163 -19.15 12.66 -5.85
N LEU A 164 -18.76 11.92 -4.82
CA LEU A 164 -19.28 10.58 -4.54
C LEU A 164 -20.47 10.59 -3.58
N ARG A 165 -20.63 11.64 -2.77
CA ARG A 165 -21.70 11.73 -1.77
C ARG A 165 -23.08 11.47 -2.41
N GLY A 166 -23.83 10.53 -1.82
CA GLY A 166 -25.15 10.12 -2.30
C GLY A 166 -25.15 9.16 -3.49
N THR A 167 -24.00 8.60 -3.86
CA THR A 167 -23.89 7.53 -4.85
C THR A 167 -23.75 6.17 -4.16
N PRO A 168 -24.05 5.05 -4.86
CA PRO A 168 -23.81 3.71 -4.32
C PRO A 168 -22.36 3.45 -3.94
N GLU A 169 -21.42 4.04 -4.68
CA GLU A 169 -19.98 3.93 -4.40
C GLU A 169 -19.61 4.62 -3.07
N TRP A 170 -20.30 5.73 -2.75
CA TRP A 170 -20.15 6.38 -1.45
C TRP A 170 -20.63 5.51 -0.30
N ASP A 171 -21.79 4.87 -0.45
CA ASP A 171 -22.36 3.96 0.56
C ASP A 171 -21.43 2.77 0.78
N GLN A 172 -20.82 2.24 -0.28
CA GLN A 172 -19.83 1.18 -0.19
C GLN A 172 -18.58 1.64 0.58
N LEU A 173 -18.03 2.81 0.27
CA LEU A 173 -16.89 3.38 1.00
C LEU A 173 -17.21 3.57 2.49
N CYS A 174 -18.39 4.10 2.83
CA CYS A 174 -18.82 4.26 4.20
C CYS A 174 -18.91 2.91 4.94
N GLY A 175 -19.28 1.84 4.26
CA GLY A 175 -19.31 0.49 4.81
C GLY A 175 -17.96 -0.01 5.35
N HIS A 176 -16.84 0.57 4.92
CA HIS A 176 -15.50 0.23 5.41
C HIS A 176 -15.11 0.96 6.72
N ALA A 177 -15.86 1.96 7.16
CA ALA A 177 -15.52 2.79 8.32
C ALA A 177 -15.43 1.99 9.63
N THR A 178 -16.36 1.04 9.84
CA THR A 178 -16.31 0.15 11.02
C THR A 178 -15.04 -0.71 11.02
N ARG A 179 -14.62 -1.24 9.87
CA ARG A 179 -13.38 -2.00 9.75
C ARG A 179 -12.16 -1.11 10.04
N PHE A 180 -12.10 0.08 9.43
CA PHE A 180 -11.06 1.06 9.70
C PHE A 180 -10.93 1.37 11.20
N ALA A 181 -12.06 1.61 11.90
CA ALA A 181 -12.07 1.90 13.32
C ALA A 181 -11.62 0.71 14.21
N ARG A 182 -11.74 -0.52 13.72
CA ARG A 182 -11.31 -1.75 14.42
C ARG A 182 -9.90 -2.19 14.07
N SER A 183 -9.36 -1.73 12.95
CA SER A 183 -7.99 -2.08 12.56
C SER A 183 -6.98 -1.46 13.52
N GLN A 184 -5.81 -2.11 13.62
CA GLN A 184 -4.70 -1.54 14.37
C GLN A 184 -4.32 -0.18 13.75
N LEU A 185 -4.18 0.86 14.60
CA LEU A 185 -3.77 2.17 14.13
C LEU A 185 -2.36 2.11 13.52
N ALA A 186 -2.19 2.74 12.38
CA ALA A 186 -0.90 2.80 11.69
C ALA A 186 0.18 3.49 12.53
N GLY A 187 -0.19 4.42 13.41
CA GLY A 187 0.71 5.07 14.36
C GLY A 187 1.28 4.14 15.43
N ASP A 188 0.62 3.01 15.66
CA ASP A 188 1.06 2.00 16.63
C ASP A 188 1.99 0.95 15.98
N TYR A 189 2.20 1.00 14.66
CA TYR A 189 3.13 0.12 13.98
C TYR A 189 4.57 0.51 14.30
N PRO A 190 5.37 -0.40 14.91
CA PRO A 190 6.71 -0.06 15.39
C PRO A 190 7.65 0.26 14.23
N SER A 191 8.20 1.47 14.20
CA SER A 191 9.14 1.88 13.14
C SER A 191 10.43 1.04 13.10
N GLN A 192 10.81 0.43 14.25
CA GLN A 192 11.93 -0.51 14.37
C GLN A 192 11.73 -1.79 13.57
N THR A 193 10.49 -2.10 13.17
CA THR A 193 10.21 -3.23 12.28
C THR A 193 10.97 -3.12 10.96
N LEU A 194 11.26 -1.90 10.49
CA LEU A 194 12.05 -1.65 9.28
C LEU A 194 13.48 -2.19 9.37
N ASP A 195 14.06 -2.27 10.58
CA ASP A 195 15.43 -2.80 10.78
C ASP A 195 15.52 -4.30 10.45
N ARG A 196 14.38 -4.97 10.39
CA ARG A 196 14.25 -6.40 10.02
C ARG A 196 14.07 -6.62 8.52
N LEU A 197 13.85 -5.54 7.75
CA LEU A 197 13.64 -5.66 6.31
C LEU A 197 14.95 -6.10 5.63
N PRO A 198 14.97 -7.22 4.89
CA PRO A 198 16.19 -7.71 4.26
C PRO A 198 16.72 -6.75 3.19
N ARG A 199 17.98 -6.36 3.29
CA ARG A 199 18.66 -5.49 2.32
C ARG A 199 18.77 -6.09 0.91
N THR A 200 18.47 -7.38 0.76
CA THR A 200 18.51 -8.08 -0.53
C THR A 200 17.26 -7.85 -1.38
N ILE A 201 16.17 -7.36 -0.76
CA ILE A 201 14.91 -7.07 -1.47
C ILE A 201 15.01 -5.65 -2.05
N PRO A 202 14.93 -5.48 -3.39
CA PRO A 202 14.81 -4.15 -3.98
C PRO A 202 13.55 -3.44 -3.50
N VAL A 203 13.68 -2.17 -3.08
CA VAL A 203 12.57 -1.37 -2.54
C VAL A 203 12.33 -0.17 -3.43
N THR A 204 11.08 0.08 -3.80
CA THR A 204 10.64 1.33 -4.44
C THR A 204 9.56 1.98 -3.59
N LEU A 205 9.74 3.25 -3.31
CA LEU A 205 8.85 4.10 -2.53
C LEU A 205 8.13 5.08 -3.46
N TYR A 206 6.82 5.20 -3.33
CA TYR A 206 6.03 6.11 -4.14
C TYR A 206 5.32 7.14 -3.27
N THR A 207 5.33 8.40 -3.71
CA THR A 207 4.57 9.49 -3.09
C THR A 207 3.87 10.33 -4.15
N GLY A 208 2.77 10.96 -3.77
CA GLY A 208 2.07 11.91 -4.63
C GLY A 208 2.54 13.35 -4.36
N GLY A 209 2.80 14.13 -5.44
CA GLY A 209 3.21 15.53 -5.31
C GLY A 209 2.18 16.41 -4.60
N ARG A 210 0.90 16.01 -4.62
CA ARG A 210 -0.22 16.68 -3.95
C ARG A 210 -0.71 15.97 -2.69
N SER A 211 0.04 14.99 -2.22
CA SER A 211 -0.32 14.23 -1.03
C SER A 211 -0.13 15.03 0.26
N HIS A 212 -0.72 14.51 1.34
CA HIS A 212 -0.61 15.15 2.65
C HIS A 212 0.87 15.28 3.09
N PRO A 213 1.30 16.44 3.62
CA PRO A 213 2.70 16.67 3.99
C PRO A 213 3.31 15.61 4.93
N ALA A 214 2.50 15.06 5.85
CA ALA A 214 2.95 13.98 6.73
C ALA A 214 3.41 12.73 5.96
N LEU A 215 2.61 12.29 4.99
CA LEU A 215 2.91 11.09 4.20
C LEU A 215 4.16 11.31 3.32
N ARG A 216 4.29 12.48 2.71
CA ARG A 216 5.49 12.86 1.95
C ARG A 216 6.75 12.84 2.81
N LEU A 217 6.69 13.42 4.03
CA LEU A 217 7.80 13.39 4.99
C LEU A 217 8.18 11.96 5.37
N ILE A 218 7.19 11.11 5.66
CA ILE A 218 7.42 9.70 6.01
C ILE A 218 8.10 8.96 4.86
N VAL A 219 7.61 9.13 3.63
CA VAL A 219 8.21 8.46 2.46
C VAL A 219 9.64 8.95 2.20
N THR A 220 9.91 10.23 2.38
CA THR A 220 11.28 10.80 2.29
C THR A 220 12.19 10.20 3.36
N GLU A 221 11.72 10.10 4.59
CA GLU A 221 12.52 9.50 5.67
C GLU A 221 12.75 8.01 5.46
N LEU A 222 11.77 7.29 4.90
CA LEU A 222 11.97 5.89 4.51
C LEU A 222 13.06 5.73 3.45
N ALA A 223 13.11 6.64 2.46
CA ALA A 223 14.17 6.64 1.47
C ALA A 223 15.56 6.89 2.09
N ASN A 224 15.64 7.74 3.13
CA ASN A 224 16.88 7.96 3.86
C ASN A 224 17.32 6.74 4.68
N ARG A 225 16.37 6.00 5.28
CA ARG A 225 16.66 4.81 6.11
C ARG A 225 16.95 3.56 5.30
N ILE A 226 16.30 3.41 4.17
CA ILE A 226 16.49 2.26 3.27
C ILE A 226 17.41 2.72 2.14
N GLU A 227 18.71 2.77 2.39
CA GLU A 227 19.75 3.31 1.51
C GLU A 227 19.67 2.84 0.04
N HIS A 228 19.12 1.64 -0.20
CA HIS A 228 18.95 1.08 -1.54
C HIS A 228 17.53 1.28 -2.10
N ALA A 229 16.69 2.08 -1.44
CA ALA A 229 15.34 2.34 -1.94
C ALA A 229 15.37 3.42 -3.04
N ARG A 230 14.63 3.16 -4.11
CA ARG A 230 14.31 4.16 -5.12
C ARG A 230 13.09 4.95 -4.68
N LEU A 231 13.16 6.28 -4.74
CA LEU A 231 12.03 7.17 -4.47
C LEU A 231 11.44 7.69 -5.79
N VAL A 232 10.12 7.57 -5.93
CA VAL A 232 9.34 8.06 -7.08
C VAL A 232 8.28 9.06 -6.60
N ASP A 233 8.35 10.29 -7.09
CA ASP A 233 7.33 11.32 -6.89
C ASP A 233 6.40 11.38 -8.12
N VAL A 234 5.12 11.09 -7.92
CA VAL A 234 4.09 11.23 -8.97
C VAL A 234 3.43 12.60 -8.79
N ALA A 235 3.96 13.61 -9.47
CA ALA A 235 3.71 15.03 -9.23
C ALA A 235 2.24 15.44 -9.09
N GLU A 236 1.34 14.90 -9.92
CA GLU A 236 -0.07 15.25 -9.96
C GLU A 236 -0.97 14.38 -9.06
N ALA A 237 -0.41 13.32 -8.45
CA ALA A 237 -1.16 12.42 -7.58
C ALA A 237 -1.33 12.98 -6.17
N GLY A 238 -2.47 12.67 -5.54
CA GLY A 238 -2.68 12.75 -4.10
C GLY A 238 -2.34 11.41 -3.44
N HIS A 239 -2.93 11.13 -2.27
CA HIS A 239 -2.68 9.88 -1.52
C HIS A 239 -2.97 8.60 -2.31
N ALA A 240 -3.96 8.60 -3.17
CA ALA A 240 -4.27 7.46 -4.04
C ALA A 240 -3.36 7.44 -5.30
N VAL A 241 -2.04 7.41 -5.10
CA VAL A 241 -1.01 7.44 -6.15
C VAL A 241 -1.23 6.33 -7.19
N GLN A 242 -1.62 5.15 -6.75
CA GLN A 242 -1.88 3.98 -7.61
C GLN A 242 -3.05 4.21 -8.61
N MET A 243 -3.89 5.19 -8.35
CA MET A 243 -5.00 5.56 -9.24
C MET A 243 -4.61 6.59 -10.30
N SER A 244 -3.36 7.03 -10.36
CA SER A 244 -2.88 8.01 -11.36
C SER A 244 -2.62 7.42 -12.77
N GLY A 245 -3.08 6.18 -13.01
CA GLY A 245 -3.02 5.55 -14.33
C GLY A 245 -1.59 5.22 -14.78
N SER A 246 -1.25 5.58 -16.03
CA SER A 246 0.06 5.26 -16.61
C SER A 246 1.23 5.85 -15.82
N ALA A 247 1.07 7.01 -15.21
CA ALA A 247 2.16 7.66 -14.46
C ALA A 247 2.68 6.77 -13.31
N PHE A 248 1.77 6.12 -12.57
CA PHE A 248 2.15 5.15 -11.54
C PHE A 248 2.60 3.82 -12.16
N VAL A 249 1.81 3.29 -13.12
CA VAL A 249 2.05 1.95 -13.67
C VAL A 249 3.38 1.86 -14.40
N ASP A 250 3.76 2.87 -15.17
CA ASP A 250 5.04 2.87 -15.89
C ASP A 250 6.22 2.88 -14.89
N ALA A 251 6.14 3.69 -13.83
CA ALA A 251 7.15 3.71 -12.78
C ALA A 251 7.23 2.38 -11.98
N LEU A 252 6.06 1.74 -11.72
CA LEU A 252 6.01 0.43 -11.09
C LEU A 252 6.67 -0.63 -11.96
N LEU A 253 6.30 -0.70 -13.25
CA LEU A 253 6.84 -1.69 -14.18
C LEU A 253 8.33 -1.51 -14.44
N GLU A 254 8.84 -0.29 -14.37
CA GLU A 254 10.27 -0.02 -14.42
C GLU A 254 10.99 -0.66 -13.23
N GLY A 255 10.52 -0.42 -11.99
CA GLY A 255 11.09 -1.02 -10.79
C GLY A 255 10.99 -2.55 -10.75
N VAL A 256 9.87 -3.12 -11.22
CA VAL A 256 9.69 -4.57 -11.37
C VAL A 256 10.68 -5.14 -12.37
N THR A 257 10.82 -4.52 -13.55
CA THR A 257 11.76 -4.96 -14.60
C THR A 257 13.21 -4.90 -14.12
N GLU A 258 13.57 -3.86 -13.37
CA GLU A 258 14.89 -3.73 -12.76
C GLU A 258 15.17 -4.84 -11.73
N ALA A 259 14.18 -5.16 -10.90
CA ALA A 259 14.30 -6.24 -9.91
C ALA A 259 14.40 -7.63 -10.55
N ASP A 260 13.88 -7.83 -11.76
CA ASP A 260 13.96 -9.08 -12.51
C ASP A 260 15.32 -9.28 -13.21
N ARG A 261 16.15 -8.24 -13.32
CA ARG A 261 17.52 -8.38 -13.86
C ARG A 261 18.39 -9.24 -12.93
N PRO A 262 19.35 -9.99 -13.46
CA PRO A 262 20.35 -10.67 -12.66
C PRO A 262 21.06 -9.70 -11.71
N ARG A 263 21.45 -10.16 -10.54
CA ARG A 263 22.06 -9.33 -9.50
C ARG A 263 23.34 -8.62 -10.00
N ASP A 264 24.16 -9.33 -10.74
CA ASP A 264 25.41 -8.81 -11.29
C ASP A 264 25.18 -7.62 -12.26
N GLU A 265 24.10 -7.69 -13.05
CA GLU A 265 23.72 -6.59 -13.96
C GLU A 265 23.19 -5.37 -13.18
N ARG A 266 22.45 -5.60 -12.08
CA ARG A 266 21.94 -4.50 -11.21
C ARG A 266 23.07 -3.75 -10.52
N GLU A 267 24.07 -4.45 -10.02
CA GLU A 267 25.26 -3.85 -9.38
C GLU A 267 26.09 -3.03 -10.37
N LEU A 268 26.18 -3.48 -11.62
CA LEU A 268 26.86 -2.73 -12.69
C LEU A 268 26.13 -1.43 -13.07
N VAL A 269 24.81 -1.45 -13.13
CA VAL A 269 23.99 -0.25 -13.44
C VAL A 269 24.10 0.76 -12.29
N ALA A 270 23.96 0.33 -11.04
CA ALA A 270 24.10 1.20 -9.87
C ALA A 270 25.47 1.87 -9.79
N ALA A 271 26.55 1.15 -10.13
CA ALA A 271 27.90 1.70 -10.19
C ALA A 271 28.08 2.73 -11.32
N ALA A 272 27.41 2.54 -12.45
CA ALA A 272 27.46 3.47 -13.59
C ALA A 272 26.73 4.79 -13.30
N ASP A 273 25.63 4.76 -12.56
CA ASP A 273 24.85 5.96 -12.21
C ASP A 273 25.53 6.79 -11.12
N SER A 274 26.22 6.15 -10.15
CA SER A 274 26.98 6.86 -9.11
C SER A 274 28.20 7.63 -9.63
N HIS A 275 28.62 7.42 -10.89
CA HIS A 275 29.73 8.14 -11.53
C HIS A 275 29.24 9.32 -12.38
N ARG A 276 27.94 9.57 -12.46
CA ARG A 276 27.34 10.66 -13.26
C ARG A 276 26.86 11.85 -12.43
N GLU A 277 26.85 11.73 -11.12
CA GLU A 277 26.61 12.81 -10.16
C GLU A 277 27.97 13.42 -9.67
#